data_6d5337d366f2c5aa8ebf2b898fb9e20d
#
_entry.id   6d5337d366f2c5aa8ebf2b898fb9e20d
#
_cell.length_a   1.000
_cell.length_b   1.000
_cell.length_c   1.000
_cell.angle_alpha   90.00
_cell.angle_beta   90.00
_cell.angle_gamma   90.00
#
_symmetry.space_group_name_H-M   'P 1'
#
loop_
_entity.id
_entity.type
_entity.pdbx_description
1 polymer ?
#
loop_
_entity_poly.entity_id
_entity_poly.type
_entity_poly.pdbx_seq_one_letter_code
_entity_poly.pdbx_strand_id
1 'polypeptide(L)'
;MGGAGFKLDAERPFILQKHGRHMALLAFSDVVPRNSGAMETHLGIASAKGERDLADAIRKARRRADFVVLMMHWGGQGSHLIIPRQRHLARAAVEAGSDVIVGMHPHVLQGIEYFGHVPVLYSIGNFAFASKRPASQECVLVKLKFGPKRLEEVGLVPVVISPSGIPAPAGQEQGKEILGHLDGFCRMFNTQVEGGRLMASSPRERLVYEIPEQKGGHLAPRRRPARRPSSHKGSAQRS
;
A
#
# COMPACT_ATOMS: atom_id res chain seq x y z
N MET A 1 4.83 -7.63 4.37
CA MET A 1 5.21 -7.60 5.78
C MET A 1 3.98 -7.12 6.54
N GLY A 2 3.40 -7.93 7.37
CA GLY A 2 2.30 -7.55 8.26
C GLY A 2 2.66 -8.00 9.65
N GLY A 3 1.98 -7.50 10.68
CA GLY A 3 1.98 -8.16 11.96
C GLY A 3 1.55 -9.62 11.73
N ALA A 4 2.16 -10.55 12.43
CA ALA A 4 1.86 -11.97 12.32
C ALA A 4 1.60 -12.56 13.70
N GLY A 5 0.68 -13.52 13.77
CA GLY A 5 0.26 -14.14 15.02
C GLY A 5 -1.22 -14.50 15.00
N PHE A 6 -1.80 -14.75 16.16
CA PHE A 6 -3.24 -14.70 16.31
C PHE A 6 -3.76 -13.27 16.11
N LYS A 7 -5.03 -13.08 15.83
CA LYS A 7 -5.58 -11.78 15.43
C LYS A 7 -5.11 -10.63 16.33
N LEU A 8 -5.21 -10.75 17.64
CA LEU A 8 -4.80 -9.70 18.59
C LEU A 8 -3.30 -9.39 18.52
N ASP A 9 -2.45 -10.39 18.31
CA ASP A 9 -1.00 -10.21 18.20
C ASP A 9 -0.61 -9.65 16.84
N ALA A 10 -1.24 -10.12 15.75
CA ALA A 10 -0.99 -9.64 14.40
C ALA A 10 -1.37 -8.16 14.24
N GLU A 11 -2.44 -7.71 14.91
CA GLU A 11 -2.92 -6.32 14.88
C GLU A 11 -2.26 -5.41 15.92
N ARG A 12 -1.40 -5.98 16.79
CA ARG A 12 -0.72 -5.22 17.85
C ARG A 12 0.38 -4.35 17.26
N PRO A 13 0.45 -3.04 17.62
CA PRO A 13 1.52 -2.18 17.17
C PRO A 13 2.86 -2.57 17.84
N PHE A 14 3.94 -2.47 17.07
CA PHE A 14 5.28 -2.41 17.63
C PHE A 14 5.52 -0.98 18.16
N ILE A 15 5.86 -0.84 19.43
CA ILE A 15 6.12 0.46 20.05
C ILE A 15 7.62 0.70 20.10
N LEU A 16 8.08 1.72 19.40
CA LEU A 16 9.44 2.24 19.49
C LEU A 16 9.46 3.46 20.41
N GLN A 17 10.33 3.46 21.40
CA GLN A 17 10.55 4.62 22.26
C GLN A 17 11.89 5.27 21.90
N LYS A 18 11.87 6.57 21.60
CA LYS A 18 13.06 7.36 21.29
C LYS A 18 12.87 8.81 21.72
N HIS A 19 13.88 9.40 22.38
CA HIS A 19 13.86 10.78 22.86
C HIS A 19 12.60 11.15 23.65
N GLY A 20 12.15 10.25 24.52
CA GLY A 20 10.95 10.45 25.34
C GLY A 20 9.62 10.37 24.58
N ARG A 21 9.63 9.95 23.30
CA ARG A 21 8.45 9.79 22.47
C ARG A 21 8.19 8.33 22.15
N HIS A 22 6.92 8.00 21.99
CA HIS A 22 6.47 6.68 21.56
C HIS A 22 5.97 6.74 20.12
N MET A 23 6.48 5.84 19.29
CA MET A 23 6.02 5.65 17.91
C MET A 23 5.44 4.26 17.79
N ALA A 24 4.19 4.18 17.34
CA ALA A 24 3.54 2.92 17.03
C ALA A 24 3.74 2.59 15.54
N LEU A 25 4.28 1.41 15.26
CA LEU A 25 4.39 0.86 13.91
C LEU A 25 3.34 -0.24 13.77
N LEU A 26 2.43 -0.08 12.83
CA LEU A 26 1.43 -1.07 12.44
C LEU A 26 1.72 -1.57 11.03
N ALA A 27 1.39 -2.83 10.75
CA ALA A 27 1.53 -3.39 9.42
C ALA A 27 0.33 -4.27 9.09
N PHE A 28 -0.35 -3.96 7.97
CA PHE A 28 -1.54 -4.64 7.49
C PHE A 28 -1.42 -5.02 6.01
N SER A 29 -2.12 -6.07 5.60
CA SER A 29 -2.20 -6.49 4.20
C SER A 29 -3.64 -6.51 3.70
N ASP A 30 -3.90 -5.83 2.58
CA ASP A 30 -5.15 -5.96 1.81
C ASP A 30 -5.05 -7.12 0.79
N VAL A 31 -3.82 -7.49 0.40
CA VAL A 31 -3.53 -8.65 -0.44
C VAL A 31 -3.20 -9.85 0.44
N VAL A 32 -4.25 -10.54 0.88
CA VAL A 32 -4.13 -11.68 1.78
C VAL A 32 -4.47 -12.95 1.02
N PRO A 33 -3.53 -13.91 0.88
CA PRO A 33 -3.82 -15.22 0.31
C PRO A 33 -4.96 -15.91 1.06
N ARG A 34 -5.60 -16.86 0.41
CA ARG A 34 -6.71 -17.62 1.03
C ARG A 34 -6.19 -18.29 2.32
N ASN A 35 -6.94 -18.14 3.41
CA ASN A 35 -6.63 -18.70 4.73
C ASN A 35 -5.32 -18.23 5.38
N SER A 36 -4.75 -17.10 4.93
CA SER A 36 -3.53 -16.50 5.53
C SER A 36 -3.80 -15.30 6.44
N GLY A 37 -5.04 -14.83 6.52
CA GLY A 37 -5.42 -13.77 7.46
C GLY A 37 -5.44 -14.30 8.90
N ALA A 38 -4.92 -13.52 9.83
CA ALA A 38 -4.95 -13.86 11.25
C ALA A 38 -6.40 -13.91 11.78
N MET A 39 -6.70 -14.92 12.55
CA MET A 39 -7.98 -15.09 13.24
C MET A 39 -7.73 -15.39 14.72
N GLU A 40 -8.80 -15.43 15.52
CA GLU A 40 -8.70 -15.81 16.93
C GLU A 40 -8.25 -17.26 17.11
N THR A 41 -8.54 -18.11 16.13
CA THR A 41 -8.33 -19.56 16.17
C THR A 41 -7.13 -20.06 15.39
N HIS A 42 -6.50 -19.21 14.54
CA HIS A 42 -5.29 -19.61 13.83
C HIS A 42 -4.35 -18.42 13.55
N LEU A 43 -3.07 -18.75 13.41
CA LEU A 43 -2.01 -17.81 13.09
C LEU A 43 -2.15 -17.30 11.65
N GLY A 44 -1.84 -16.02 11.44
CA GLY A 44 -1.87 -15.41 10.12
C GLY A 44 -1.26 -14.02 10.14
N ILE A 45 -1.56 -13.23 9.10
CA ILE A 45 -1.13 -11.84 8.96
C ILE A 45 -2.31 -10.89 9.24
N ALA A 46 -2.03 -9.70 9.78
CA ALA A 46 -3.03 -8.66 9.98
C ALA A 46 -3.67 -8.27 8.64
N SER A 47 -4.98 -8.41 8.55
CA SER A 47 -5.74 -8.23 7.31
C SER A 47 -6.47 -6.89 7.29
N ALA A 48 -6.27 -6.11 6.22
CA ALA A 48 -7.03 -4.89 5.95
C ALA A 48 -8.29 -5.14 5.10
N LYS A 49 -8.69 -6.40 4.86
CA LYS A 49 -9.95 -6.72 4.17
C LYS A 49 -11.16 -6.15 4.92
N GLY A 50 -11.12 -6.21 6.24
CA GLY A 50 -12.06 -5.54 7.13
C GLY A 50 -11.53 -4.15 7.52
N GLU A 51 -12.09 -3.08 6.96
CA GLU A 51 -11.70 -1.70 7.26
C GLU A 51 -11.84 -1.36 8.74
N ARG A 52 -12.88 -1.90 9.40
CA ARG A 52 -13.12 -1.68 10.82
C ARG A 52 -11.96 -2.17 11.68
N ASP A 53 -11.43 -3.37 11.41
CA ASP A 53 -10.32 -3.94 12.17
C ASP A 53 -9.06 -3.08 12.03
N LEU A 54 -8.76 -2.61 10.81
CA LEU A 54 -7.67 -1.68 10.55
C LEU A 54 -7.83 -0.37 11.34
N ALA A 55 -9.01 0.26 11.25
CA ALA A 55 -9.28 1.52 11.94
C ALA A 55 -9.22 1.36 13.47
N ASP A 56 -9.74 0.27 14.02
CA ASP A 56 -9.72 0.01 15.46
C ASP A 56 -8.29 -0.25 15.97
N ALA A 57 -7.46 -0.96 15.21
CA ALA A 57 -6.05 -1.15 15.55
C ALA A 57 -5.30 0.19 15.57
N ILE A 58 -5.53 1.06 14.58
CA ILE A 58 -4.94 2.41 14.52
C ILE A 58 -5.40 3.26 15.71
N ARG A 59 -6.70 3.30 16.03
CA ARG A 59 -7.21 4.04 17.20
C ARG A 59 -6.63 3.52 18.52
N LYS A 60 -6.45 2.19 18.65
CA LYS A 60 -5.78 1.58 19.83
C LYS A 60 -4.31 2.01 19.90
N ALA A 61 -3.60 2.04 18.79
CA ALA A 61 -2.21 2.50 18.71
C ALA A 61 -2.09 3.99 19.06
N ARG A 62 -2.99 4.85 18.53
CA ARG A 62 -3.01 6.30 18.79
C ARG A 62 -3.16 6.65 20.28
N ARG A 63 -3.87 5.83 21.06
CA ARG A 63 -3.98 6.02 22.52
C ARG A 63 -2.71 5.69 23.29
N ARG A 64 -1.72 5.05 22.66
CA ARG A 64 -0.50 4.54 23.30
C ARG A 64 0.78 5.17 22.77
N ALA A 65 0.68 5.99 21.72
CA ALA A 65 1.84 6.55 21.04
C ALA A 65 1.60 8.00 20.60
N ASP A 66 2.68 8.77 20.58
CA ASP A 66 2.71 10.14 20.07
C ASP A 66 2.54 10.16 18.55
N PHE A 67 3.05 9.13 17.86
CA PHE A 67 3.00 8.99 16.41
C PHE A 67 2.59 7.59 16.00
N VAL A 68 1.82 7.49 14.91
CA VAL A 68 1.38 6.23 14.32
C VAL A 68 1.82 6.15 12.87
N VAL A 69 2.69 5.20 12.57
CA VAL A 69 3.15 4.86 11.22
C VAL A 69 2.44 3.57 10.80
N LEU A 70 1.71 3.64 9.70
CA LEU A 70 1.04 2.48 9.12
C LEU A 70 1.79 2.00 7.88
N MET A 71 2.15 0.73 7.85
CA MET A 71 2.69 0.04 6.67
C MET A 71 1.59 -0.78 6.02
N MET A 72 1.36 -0.57 4.71
CA MET A 72 0.29 -1.23 3.96
C MET A 72 0.83 -2.06 2.80
N HIS A 73 0.42 -3.32 2.74
CA HIS A 73 0.68 -4.21 1.61
C HIS A 73 -0.60 -4.31 0.78
N TRP A 74 -0.67 -3.58 -0.35
CA TRP A 74 -1.90 -3.35 -1.10
C TRP A 74 -1.67 -3.06 -2.58
N GLY A 75 -2.76 -2.89 -3.35
CA GLY A 75 -2.72 -2.45 -4.73
C GLY A 75 -2.50 -3.57 -5.74
N GLY A 76 -2.26 -3.19 -6.99
CA GLY A 76 -2.04 -4.11 -8.11
C GLY A 76 -0.55 -4.31 -8.40
N GLN A 77 -0.11 -5.55 -8.51
CA GLN A 77 1.27 -5.88 -8.83
C GLN A 77 1.68 -5.37 -10.21
N GLY A 78 2.83 -4.68 -10.28
CA GLY A 78 3.40 -4.11 -11.51
C GLY A 78 2.66 -2.88 -12.04
N SER A 79 1.72 -2.32 -11.28
CA SER A 79 0.92 -1.16 -11.70
C SER A 79 1.35 0.11 -10.95
N HIS A 80 1.65 1.17 -11.71
CA HIS A 80 1.84 2.52 -11.15
C HIS A 80 0.50 3.21 -10.80
N LEU A 81 -0.63 2.64 -11.27
CA LEU A 81 -1.96 3.20 -11.01
C LEU A 81 -2.44 2.83 -9.60
N ILE A 82 -2.98 3.82 -8.92
CA ILE A 82 -3.59 3.66 -7.61
C ILE A 82 -5.06 3.28 -7.82
N ILE A 83 -5.47 2.15 -7.25
CA ILE A 83 -6.87 1.68 -7.35
C ILE A 83 -7.74 2.33 -6.26
N PRO A 84 -9.07 2.46 -6.49
CA PRO A 84 -9.99 3.07 -5.52
C PRO A 84 -9.91 2.46 -4.11
N ARG A 85 -9.66 1.15 -4.03
CA ARG A 85 -9.52 0.44 -2.75
C ARG A 85 -8.34 0.96 -1.92
N GLN A 86 -7.20 1.28 -2.54
CA GLN A 86 -6.06 1.86 -1.84
C GLN A 86 -6.43 3.22 -1.23
N ARG A 87 -7.08 4.10 -2.00
CA ARG A 87 -7.51 5.43 -1.52
C ARG A 87 -8.56 5.34 -0.42
N HIS A 88 -9.49 4.39 -0.52
CA HIS A 88 -10.50 4.14 0.50
C HIS A 88 -9.86 3.74 1.83
N LEU A 89 -8.96 2.75 1.82
CA LEU A 89 -8.23 2.33 3.03
C LEU A 89 -7.31 3.42 3.58
N ALA A 90 -6.66 4.20 2.70
CA ALA A 90 -5.84 5.34 3.12
C ALA A 90 -6.67 6.37 3.89
N ARG A 91 -7.83 6.75 3.37
CA ARG A 91 -8.75 7.68 4.04
C ARG A 91 -9.17 7.16 5.41
N ALA A 92 -9.65 5.93 5.48
CA ALA A 92 -10.07 5.32 6.75
C ALA A 92 -8.93 5.26 7.77
N ALA A 93 -7.71 4.96 7.34
CA ALA A 93 -6.53 4.92 8.19
C ALA A 93 -6.11 6.31 8.70
N VAL A 94 -6.19 7.33 7.85
CA VAL A 94 -5.94 8.73 8.25
C VAL A 94 -6.99 9.21 9.25
N GLU A 95 -8.27 8.96 8.98
CA GLU A 95 -9.38 9.31 9.89
C GLU A 95 -9.29 8.58 11.24
N ALA A 96 -8.71 7.38 11.25
CA ALA A 96 -8.45 6.62 12.48
C ALA A 96 -7.25 7.14 13.29
N GLY A 97 -6.37 7.99 12.70
CA GLY A 97 -5.28 8.67 13.40
C GLY A 97 -3.88 8.24 13.01
N SER A 98 -3.65 7.74 11.80
CA SER A 98 -2.29 7.56 11.27
C SER A 98 -1.63 8.92 10.97
N ASP A 99 -0.33 9.06 11.25
CA ASP A 99 0.46 10.26 10.93
C ASP A 99 1.16 10.13 9.56
N VAL A 100 1.36 8.91 9.10
CA VAL A 100 1.91 8.58 7.77
C VAL A 100 1.54 7.16 7.39
N ILE A 101 1.30 6.95 6.09
CA ILE A 101 1.06 5.62 5.52
C ILE A 101 2.13 5.32 4.48
N VAL A 102 2.81 4.17 4.62
CA VAL A 102 3.83 3.69 3.69
C VAL A 102 3.37 2.39 3.05
N GLY A 103 3.09 2.46 1.75
CA GLY A 103 2.58 1.36 0.95
C GLY A 103 3.69 0.55 0.26
N MET A 104 3.38 -0.72 0.02
CA MET A 104 4.19 -1.68 -0.72
C MET A 104 3.28 -2.71 -1.41
N HIS A 105 3.81 -3.67 -2.13
CA HIS A 105 3.21 -4.74 -2.91
C HIS A 105 3.19 -4.48 -4.43
N PRO A 106 2.93 -3.27 -4.97
CA PRO A 106 2.95 -3.10 -6.43
C PRO A 106 4.29 -3.47 -7.07
N HIS A 107 5.38 -3.55 -6.31
CA HIS A 107 6.75 -3.81 -6.79
C HIS A 107 7.26 -2.76 -7.79
N VAL A 108 6.59 -1.63 -7.86
CA VAL A 108 6.96 -0.43 -8.62
C VAL A 108 6.57 0.79 -7.80
N LEU A 109 7.15 1.95 -8.12
CA LEU A 109 6.77 3.21 -7.48
C LEU A 109 5.31 3.59 -7.84
N GLN A 110 4.59 4.13 -6.88
CA GLN A 110 3.30 4.79 -7.08
C GLN A 110 3.34 6.20 -6.48
N GLY A 111 2.39 7.04 -6.86
CA GLY A 111 2.31 8.42 -6.40
C GLY A 111 2.14 8.56 -4.89
N ILE A 112 2.26 9.81 -4.42
CA ILE A 112 2.10 10.19 -3.03
C ILE A 112 1.00 11.22 -2.95
N GLU A 113 0.06 11.02 -2.03
CA GLU A 113 -1.10 11.90 -1.81
C GLU A 113 -1.09 12.40 -0.36
N TYR A 114 -1.50 13.65 -0.15
CA TYR A 114 -1.74 14.18 1.18
C TYR A 114 -3.22 14.20 1.52
N PHE A 115 -3.60 13.60 2.63
CA PHE A 115 -4.90 13.77 3.27
C PHE A 115 -4.74 14.79 4.42
N GLY A 116 -5.04 16.06 4.14
CA GLY A 116 -4.70 17.12 5.05
C GLY A 116 -3.18 17.28 5.19
N HIS A 117 -2.64 16.95 6.34
CA HIS A 117 -1.19 16.97 6.62
C HIS A 117 -0.55 15.58 6.66
N VAL A 118 -1.33 14.53 6.41
CA VAL A 118 -0.87 13.14 6.47
C VAL A 118 -0.46 12.67 5.08
N PRO A 119 0.82 12.36 4.83
CA PRO A 119 1.26 11.80 3.56
C PRO A 119 0.95 10.30 3.49
N VAL A 120 0.46 9.90 2.33
CA VAL A 120 0.22 8.51 1.93
C VAL A 120 1.12 8.20 0.75
N LEU A 121 2.17 7.44 1.00
CA LEU A 121 3.07 6.92 -0.02
C LEU A 121 2.48 5.59 -0.50
N TYR A 122 1.83 5.57 -1.66
CA TYR A 122 1.07 4.38 -2.10
C TYR A 122 1.95 3.18 -2.42
N SER A 123 3.13 3.38 -2.98
CA SER A 123 4.17 2.34 -3.09
C SER A 123 5.55 2.97 -3.21
N ILE A 124 6.47 2.51 -2.38
CA ILE A 124 7.88 2.93 -2.38
C ILE A 124 8.77 2.03 -3.24
N GLY A 125 8.18 1.10 -4.00
CA GLY A 125 8.90 0.11 -4.81
C GLY A 125 9.40 -1.08 -4.01
N ASN A 126 10.37 -1.79 -4.58
CA ASN A 126 11.09 -2.90 -3.93
C ASN A 126 12.22 -2.37 -3.03
N PHE A 127 12.88 -3.28 -2.30
CA PHE A 127 14.16 -2.98 -1.64
C PHE A 127 15.15 -4.13 -1.89
N ALA A 128 15.17 -5.18 -1.10
CA ALA A 128 16.00 -6.36 -1.31
C ALA A 128 15.18 -7.45 -2.03
N PHE A 129 14.96 -7.28 -3.33
CA PHE A 129 14.07 -8.15 -4.11
C PHE A 129 14.53 -8.24 -5.57
N ALA A 130 14.90 -9.46 -6.00
CA ALA A 130 15.35 -9.70 -7.35
C ALA A 130 14.24 -9.46 -8.38
N SER A 131 14.50 -8.67 -9.41
CA SER A 131 13.58 -8.41 -10.51
C SER A 131 14.35 -8.10 -11.79
N LYS A 132 13.88 -8.66 -12.92
CA LYS A 132 14.39 -8.33 -14.25
C LYS A 132 13.63 -7.18 -14.91
N ARG A 133 12.54 -6.69 -14.29
CA ARG A 133 11.74 -5.58 -14.82
C ARG A 133 12.37 -4.26 -14.41
N PRO A 134 12.77 -3.37 -15.34
CA PRO A 134 13.41 -2.09 -15.01
C PRO A 134 12.64 -1.27 -13.99
N ALA A 135 11.33 -1.08 -14.19
CA ALA A 135 10.48 -0.34 -13.26
C ALA A 135 10.42 -0.93 -11.83
N SER A 136 10.72 -2.22 -11.66
CA SER A 136 10.80 -2.88 -10.35
C SER A 136 12.17 -2.80 -9.72
N GLN A 137 13.14 -2.21 -10.40
CA GLN A 137 14.49 -1.93 -9.90
C GLN A 137 14.63 -0.51 -9.35
N GLU A 138 13.59 0.30 -9.48
CA GLU A 138 13.51 1.64 -8.92
C GLU A 138 12.76 1.60 -7.58
N CYS A 139 13.33 2.23 -6.55
CA CYS A 139 12.66 2.43 -5.29
C CYS A 139 13.16 3.68 -4.57
N VAL A 140 12.51 4.04 -3.47
CA VAL A 140 12.95 5.09 -2.58
C VAL A 140 13.02 4.59 -1.14
N LEU A 141 14.09 4.98 -0.42
CA LEU A 141 14.09 4.93 1.03
C LEU A 141 13.40 6.18 1.56
N VAL A 142 12.53 6.00 2.53
CA VAL A 142 11.77 7.08 3.13
C VAL A 142 12.38 7.45 4.47
N LYS A 143 12.78 8.72 4.61
CA LYS A 143 13.23 9.31 5.87
C LYS A 143 12.11 10.15 6.46
N LEU A 144 11.65 9.81 7.64
CA LEU A 144 10.59 10.53 8.35
C LEU A 144 11.20 11.33 9.50
N LYS A 145 11.00 12.64 9.49
CA LYS A 145 11.40 13.52 10.60
C LYS A 145 10.16 13.98 11.35
N PHE A 146 10.04 13.49 12.57
CA PHE A 146 8.96 13.88 13.47
C PHE A 146 9.40 15.03 14.37
N GLY A 147 8.61 16.08 14.42
CA GLY A 147 8.75 17.17 15.35
C GLY A 147 7.99 16.91 16.66
N PRO A 148 7.79 17.95 17.49
CA PRO A 148 7.12 17.78 18.77
C PRO A 148 5.67 17.31 18.67
N LYS A 149 4.94 17.67 17.61
CA LYS A 149 3.50 17.43 17.49
C LYS A 149 3.06 16.68 16.24
N ARG A 150 3.90 16.64 15.21
CA ARG A 150 3.54 16.07 13.90
C ARG A 150 4.77 15.64 13.11
N LEU A 151 4.52 14.91 12.01
CA LEU A 151 5.51 14.71 10.97
C LEU A 151 5.83 16.06 10.31
N GLU A 152 7.11 16.43 10.27
CA GLU A 152 7.59 17.71 9.74
C GLU A 152 8.16 17.58 8.32
N GLU A 153 8.83 16.46 8.04
CA GLU A 153 9.52 16.27 6.78
C GLU A 153 9.47 14.82 6.33
N VAL A 154 9.27 14.61 5.05
CA VAL A 154 9.43 13.32 4.37
C VAL A 154 10.54 13.48 3.34
N GLY A 155 11.69 12.87 3.61
CA GLY A 155 12.81 12.79 2.69
C GLY A 155 12.76 11.49 1.89
N LEU A 156 13.11 11.57 0.62
CA LEU A 156 13.16 10.46 -0.32
C LEU A 156 14.57 10.29 -0.83
N VAL A 157 15.15 9.10 -0.61
CA VAL A 157 16.47 8.75 -1.13
C VAL A 157 16.28 7.74 -2.24
N PRO A 158 16.60 8.07 -3.50
CA PRO A 158 16.45 7.16 -4.62
C PRO A 158 17.44 6.01 -4.51
N VAL A 159 16.98 4.80 -4.78
CA VAL A 159 17.73 3.56 -4.69
C VAL A 159 17.50 2.75 -5.95
N VAL A 160 18.54 2.14 -6.44
CA VAL A 160 18.52 1.18 -7.55
C VAL A 160 18.72 -0.22 -7.00
N ILE A 161 17.99 -1.16 -7.56
CA ILE A 161 18.09 -2.57 -7.21
C ILE A 161 18.70 -3.32 -8.40
N SER A 162 19.78 -4.05 -8.17
CA SER A 162 20.34 -4.91 -9.21
C SER A 162 19.37 -6.03 -9.63
N PRO A 163 19.50 -6.63 -10.80
CA PRO A 163 18.68 -7.78 -11.19
C PRO A 163 18.71 -8.94 -10.19
N SER A 164 19.80 -9.06 -9.42
CA SER A 164 19.95 -10.06 -8.35
C SER A 164 19.31 -9.65 -7.01
N GLY A 165 18.75 -8.44 -6.92
CA GLY A 165 18.01 -7.97 -5.72
C GLY A 165 18.85 -7.19 -4.71
N ILE A 166 20.05 -6.75 -5.09
CA ILE A 166 20.92 -5.97 -4.19
C ILE A 166 20.59 -4.48 -4.35
N PRO A 167 20.11 -3.79 -3.30
CA PRO A 167 19.85 -2.37 -3.33
C PRO A 167 21.14 -1.55 -3.14
N ALA A 168 21.26 -0.45 -3.86
CA ALA A 168 22.32 0.54 -3.70
C ALA A 168 21.77 1.96 -3.88
N PRO A 169 22.31 2.99 -3.21
CA PRO A 169 21.95 4.37 -3.51
C PRO A 169 22.14 4.66 -5.00
N ALA A 170 21.17 5.33 -5.61
CA ALA A 170 21.26 5.71 -7.02
C ALA A 170 22.35 6.79 -7.20
N GLY A 171 23.07 6.70 -8.31
CA GLY A 171 23.96 7.78 -8.75
C GLY A 171 23.17 9.07 -9.06
N GLN A 172 23.87 10.21 -9.22
CA GLN A 172 23.23 11.50 -9.32
C GLN A 172 22.19 11.60 -10.45
N GLU A 173 22.54 11.17 -11.67
CA GLU A 173 21.62 11.26 -12.82
C GLU A 173 20.46 10.25 -12.69
N GLN A 174 20.77 9.01 -12.35
CA GLN A 174 19.74 7.98 -12.15
C GLN A 174 18.81 8.34 -10.97
N GLY A 175 19.35 8.95 -9.92
CA GLY A 175 18.55 9.44 -8.80
C GLY A 175 17.58 10.55 -9.20
N LYS A 176 18.01 11.48 -10.08
CA LYS A 176 17.11 12.50 -10.66
C LYS A 176 16.00 11.88 -11.50
N GLU A 177 16.34 10.86 -12.30
CA GLU A 177 15.37 10.12 -13.12
C GLU A 177 14.31 9.42 -12.27
N ILE A 178 14.71 8.66 -11.25
CA ILE A 178 13.80 7.98 -10.32
C ILE A 178 12.88 8.98 -9.62
N LEU A 179 13.43 10.09 -9.10
CA LEU A 179 12.62 11.14 -8.45
C LEU A 179 11.70 11.86 -9.44
N GLY A 180 12.12 12.03 -10.69
CA GLY A 180 11.30 12.59 -11.77
C GLY A 180 10.13 11.67 -12.14
N HIS A 181 10.33 10.35 -12.20
CA HIS A 181 9.24 9.38 -12.38
C HIS A 181 8.24 9.47 -11.22
N LEU A 182 8.73 9.48 -9.98
CA LEU A 182 7.89 9.60 -8.80
C LEU A 182 7.10 10.91 -8.78
N ASP A 183 7.74 12.04 -9.10
CA ASP A 183 7.07 13.35 -9.21
C ASP A 183 5.94 13.29 -10.25
N GLY A 184 6.19 12.68 -11.41
CA GLY A 184 5.16 12.45 -12.43
C GLY A 184 3.93 11.71 -11.89
N PHE A 185 4.12 10.68 -11.06
CA PHE A 185 3.01 9.96 -10.42
C PHE A 185 2.31 10.75 -9.31
N CYS A 186 2.99 11.73 -8.72
CA CYS A 186 2.45 12.56 -7.64
C CYS A 186 1.57 13.72 -8.15
N ARG A 187 1.77 14.17 -9.39
CA ARG A 187 1.09 15.35 -9.96
C ARG A 187 -0.44 15.25 -9.92
N MET A 188 -0.99 14.05 -10.14
CA MET A 188 -2.43 13.83 -10.06
C MET A 188 -3.03 14.08 -8.67
N PHE A 189 -2.19 14.18 -7.64
CA PHE A 189 -2.58 14.46 -6.25
C PHE A 189 -2.17 15.86 -5.78
N ASN A 190 -1.72 16.72 -6.69
CA ASN A 190 -1.15 18.03 -6.37
C ASN A 190 -0.01 17.93 -5.33
N THR A 191 0.76 16.86 -5.39
CA THR A 191 1.96 16.64 -4.59
C THR A 191 3.17 16.75 -5.51
N GLN A 192 4.25 17.39 -5.04
CA GLN A 192 5.49 17.57 -5.80
C GLN A 192 6.67 16.97 -5.04
N VAL A 193 7.66 16.50 -5.78
CA VAL A 193 8.93 15.99 -5.25
C VAL A 193 10.06 16.90 -5.71
N GLU A 194 10.63 17.68 -4.80
CA GLU A 194 11.73 18.59 -5.10
C GLU A 194 12.98 18.21 -4.29
N GLY A 195 14.10 17.98 -4.98
CA GLY A 195 15.39 17.65 -4.32
C GLY A 195 15.32 16.46 -3.36
N GLY A 196 14.41 15.49 -3.61
CA GLY A 196 14.18 14.36 -2.73
C GLY A 196 13.34 14.68 -1.48
N ARG A 197 12.62 15.79 -1.46
CA ARG A 197 11.66 16.15 -0.40
C ARG A 197 10.26 16.22 -0.96
N LEU A 198 9.28 15.86 -0.15
CA LEU A 198 7.87 16.04 -0.49
C LEU A 198 7.43 17.46 -0.15
N MET A 199 6.85 18.10 -1.15
CA MET A 199 6.21 19.41 -1.01
C MET A 199 4.69 19.20 -1.17
N ALA A 200 3.93 19.46 -0.12
CA ALA A 200 2.48 19.53 -0.24
C ALA A 200 2.12 20.84 -0.95
N SER A 201 1.30 20.77 -1.98
CA SER A 201 0.73 21.99 -2.57
C SER A 201 -0.14 22.69 -1.53
N SER A 202 -0.12 24.03 -1.60
CA SER A 202 -0.89 24.89 -0.68
C SER A 202 -2.36 24.47 -0.60
N PRO A 203 -3.01 24.54 0.59
CA PRO A 203 -4.41 24.12 0.78
C PRO A 203 -5.43 24.86 -0.10
N ARG A 204 -5.02 25.92 -0.81
CA ARG A 204 -5.91 26.76 -1.63
C ARG A 204 -6.29 26.18 -3.00
N GLU A 205 -5.62 25.13 -3.47
CA GLU A 205 -5.90 24.50 -4.77
C GLU A 205 -6.42 23.07 -4.65
N ARG A 206 -7.28 22.79 -3.69
CA ARG A 206 -8.00 21.52 -3.68
C ARG A 206 -9.05 21.53 -4.79
N LEU A 207 -8.66 21.09 -5.96
CA LEU A 207 -9.62 20.56 -6.92
C LEU A 207 -10.24 19.32 -6.26
N VAL A 208 -11.50 19.45 -5.87
CA VAL A 208 -12.34 18.31 -5.49
C VAL A 208 -12.51 17.47 -6.75
N TYR A 209 -11.68 16.47 -6.94
CA TYR A 209 -11.96 15.43 -7.93
C TYR A 209 -13.13 14.63 -7.37
N GLU A 210 -14.33 14.98 -7.78
CA GLU A 210 -15.48 14.10 -7.70
C GLU A 210 -15.14 12.88 -8.56
N ILE A 211 -14.99 11.74 -7.92
CA ILE A 211 -14.92 10.46 -8.61
C ILE A 211 -16.28 10.32 -9.30
N PRO A 212 -16.36 10.20 -10.65
CA PRO A 212 -17.64 9.90 -11.30
C PRO A 212 -18.17 8.61 -10.65
N GLU A 213 -19.32 8.68 -10.02
CA GLU A 213 -20.03 7.47 -9.60
C GLU A 213 -20.16 6.57 -10.82
N GLN A 214 -19.50 5.43 -10.80
CA GLN A 214 -19.78 4.39 -11.79
C GLN A 214 -21.22 3.99 -11.53
N LYS A 215 -22.14 4.54 -12.35
CA LYS A 215 -23.52 4.07 -12.41
C LYS A 215 -23.45 2.55 -12.60
N GLY A 216 -23.95 1.83 -11.58
CA GLY A 216 -23.91 0.39 -11.52
C GLY A 216 -24.47 -0.25 -12.78
N GLY A 217 -23.61 -0.66 -13.66
CA GLY A 217 -23.92 -1.60 -14.71
C GLY A 217 -24.10 -2.96 -14.05
N HIS A 218 -25.35 -3.37 -13.85
CA HIS A 218 -25.69 -4.75 -13.53
C HIS A 218 -25.07 -5.64 -14.61
N LEU A 219 -23.95 -6.28 -14.31
CA LEU A 219 -23.50 -7.43 -15.08
C LEU A 219 -24.51 -8.56 -14.87
N ALA A 220 -25.39 -8.73 -15.85
CA ALA A 220 -26.27 -9.88 -15.92
C ALA A 220 -25.44 -11.19 -15.79
N PRO A 221 -25.91 -12.17 -15.00
CA PRO A 221 -25.16 -13.40 -14.81
C PRO A 221 -25.00 -14.12 -16.16
N ARG A 222 -23.74 -14.38 -16.54
CA ARG A 222 -23.43 -15.20 -17.73
C ARG A 222 -24.07 -16.56 -17.57
N ARG A 223 -25.05 -16.86 -18.45
CA ARG A 223 -25.67 -18.19 -18.57
C ARG A 223 -24.56 -19.21 -18.88
N ARG A 224 -24.43 -20.24 -18.05
CA ARG A 224 -23.60 -21.41 -18.36
C ARG A 224 -24.09 -22.07 -19.64
N PRO A 225 -23.21 -22.45 -20.57
CA PRO A 225 -23.63 -23.24 -21.73
C PRO A 225 -24.16 -24.61 -21.25
N ALA A 226 -25.30 -25.03 -21.81
CA ALA A 226 -25.93 -26.31 -21.53
C ALA A 226 -24.98 -27.47 -21.90
N ARG A 227 -24.81 -28.41 -20.98
CA ARG A 227 -24.10 -29.68 -21.26
C ARG A 227 -24.81 -30.42 -22.35
N ARG A 228 -24.11 -30.75 -23.45
CA ARG A 228 -24.60 -31.69 -24.46
C ARG A 228 -24.72 -33.09 -23.82
N PRO A 229 -25.80 -33.83 -24.11
CA PRO A 229 -25.92 -35.20 -23.65
C PRO A 229 -24.93 -36.10 -24.40
N SER A 230 -24.22 -36.95 -23.68
CA SER A 230 -23.32 -37.95 -24.22
C SER A 230 -24.15 -39.07 -24.88
N SER A 231 -24.00 -39.25 -26.19
CA SER A 231 -24.56 -40.39 -26.91
C SER A 231 -23.75 -41.65 -26.60
N HIS A 232 -24.30 -42.50 -25.75
CA HIS A 232 -23.82 -43.88 -25.66
C HIS A 232 -24.27 -44.66 -26.90
N LYS A 233 -23.34 -45.01 -27.75
CA LYS A 233 -23.54 -46.07 -28.76
C LYS A 233 -23.12 -47.38 -28.10
N GLY A 234 -24.11 -48.23 -27.85
CA GLY A 234 -23.88 -49.60 -27.52
C GLY A 234 -23.37 -50.37 -28.74
N SER A 235 -22.29 -51.11 -28.55
CA SER A 235 -21.84 -52.13 -29.50
C SER A 235 -22.28 -53.50 -28.97
N ALA A 236 -23.22 -54.10 -29.69
CA ALA A 236 -23.57 -55.49 -29.47
C ALA A 236 -22.44 -56.36 -30.05
N GLN A 237 -21.95 -57.30 -29.19
CA GLN A 237 -21.18 -58.43 -29.66
C GLN A 237 -22.11 -59.56 -30.04
N ARG A 238 -21.87 -60.16 -31.21
CA ARG A 238 -22.27 -61.54 -31.60
C ARG A 238 -21.00 -62.30 -31.98
N SER A 239 -20.99 -63.49 -31.48
CA SER A 239 -20.20 -64.69 -31.80
C SER A 239 -18.92 -64.86 -31.01
#